data_a5ccb6d59c56a1a29c82c7c2a252be84
#
_entry.id   a5ccb6d59c56a1a29c82c7c2a252be84
#
_cell.length_a   1.000
_cell.length_b   1.000
_cell.length_c   1.000
_cell.angle_alpha   90.00
_cell.angle_beta   90.00
_cell.angle_gamma   90.00
#
_symmetry.space_group_name_H-M   'P 1'
#
loop_
_entity.id
_entity.type
_entity.pdbx_description
1 polymer ?
#
loop_
_entity_poly.entity_id
_entity_poly.type
_entity_poly.pdbx_seq_one_letter_code
_entity_poly.pdbx_strand_id
1 'polypeptide(L)'
;MTESELWSALVPELSVTDLEASLNFYRTVGFQVRFVRTSPPFAYLTLGDAQIMLEQAHSEGWVVAPLERPFGRGINLQIEVDNVQSTRAALTSLGLQVFREPSDSWYQVSGAYEEGQRELLVQDPDGYLLRFVQPLGRRSIER
;
A
#
# COMPACT_ATOMS: atom_id res chain seq x y z
N MET A 1 11.52 21.06 5.69
CA MET A 1 10.15 20.61 5.36
C MET A 1 9.13 21.47 6.09
N THR A 2 8.22 22.08 5.40
CA THR A 2 7.11 22.79 5.99
C THR A 2 5.99 21.80 6.32
N GLU A 3 5.05 22.20 7.18
CA GLU A 3 3.91 21.33 7.52
C GLU A 3 3.08 20.95 6.29
N SER A 4 2.97 21.84 5.30
CA SER A 4 2.23 21.58 4.07
C SER A 4 2.85 20.46 3.24
N GLU A 5 4.14 20.15 3.42
CA GLU A 5 4.83 19.06 2.73
C GLU A 5 4.58 17.70 3.37
N LEU A 6 4.00 17.66 4.57
CA LEU A 6 3.67 16.39 5.24
C LEU A 6 2.48 15.69 4.59
N TRP A 7 1.57 16.44 3.97
CA TRP A 7 0.30 15.95 3.49
C TRP A 7 0.26 15.90 1.97
N SER A 8 -0.02 14.72 1.43
CA SER A 8 -0.36 14.56 0.02
C SER A 8 -1.80 15.03 -0.22
N ALA A 9 -2.13 15.38 -1.47
CA ALA A 9 -3.48 15.78 -1.84
C ALA A 9 -4.50 14.65 -1.66
N LEU A 10 -4.07 13.40 -1.74
CA LEU A 10 -4.91 12.21 -1.53
C LEU A 10 -4.18 11.28 -0.58
N VAL A 11 -4.81 10.99 0.57
CA VAL A 11 -4.23 10.06 1.54
C VAL A 11 -5.33 9.11 2.00
N PRO A 12 -5.21 7.80 1.68
CA PRO A 12 -6.13 6.80 2.21
C PRO A 12 -5.94 6.65 3.72
N GLU A 13 -7.05 6.51 4.44
CA GLU A 13 -7.03 6.14 5.85
C GLU A 13 -7.66 4.76 5.99
N LEU A 14 -6.92 3.82 6.55
CA LEU A 14 -7.35 2.45 6.71
C LEU A 14 -7.69 2.19 8.17
N SER A 15 -8.88 1.66 8.43
CA SER A 15 -9.22 1.14 9.75
C SER A 15 -8.52 -0.21 9.92
N VAL A 16 -7.81 -0.38 11.04
CA VAL A 16 -7.06 -1.61 11.32
C VAL A 16 -7.52 -2.20 12.65
N THR A 17 -7.44 -3.52 12.81
CA THR A 17 -7.84 -4.18 14.06
C THR A 17 -6.80 -4.04 15.16
N ASP A 18 -5.52 -4.04 14.79
CA ASP A 18 -4.40 -3.97 15.73
C ASP A 18 -3.30 -3.12 15.09
N LEU A 19 -3.14 -1.90 15.58
CA LEU A 19 -2.18 -0.96 14.98
C LEU A 19 -0.75 -1.50 15.04
N GLU A 20 -0.34 -2.14 16.13
CA GLU A 20 1.03 -2.66 16.26
C GLU A 20 1.31 -3.75 15.21
N ALA A 21 0.37 -4.66 14.99
CA ALA A 21 0.51 -5.69 13.96
C ALA A 21 0.61 -5.06 12.57
N SER A 22 -0.21 -4.05 12.28
CA SER A 22 -0.17 -3.34 11.01
C SER A 22 1.15 -2.59 10.84
N LEU A 23 1.63 -1.91 11.88
CA LEU A 23 2.91 -1.20 11.82
C LEU A 23 4.08 -2.15 11.55
N ASN A 24 4.09 -3.31 12.19
CA ASN A 24 5.12 -4.32 11.93
C ASN A 24 5.15 -4.72 10.45
N PHE A 25 3.98 -4.95 9.87
CA PHE A 25 3.86 -5.28 8.45
C PHE A 25 4.36 -4.13 7.57
N TYR A 26 3.82 -2.92 7.77
CA TYR A 26 4.13 -1.79 6.89
C TYR A 26 5.60 -1.36 7.00
N ARG A 27 6.17 -1.38 8.19
CA ARG A 27 7.61 -1.10 8.37
C ARG A 27 8.47 -2.13 7.64
N THR A 28 8.09 -3.39 7.70
CA THR A 28 8.86 -4.46 7.05
C THR A 28 8.90 -4.29 5.54
N VAL A 29 7.81 -3.82 4.92
CA VAL A 29 7.78 -3.58 3.47
C VAL A 29 8.31 -2.20 3.08
N GLY A 30 8.81 -1.41 4.04
CA GLY A 30 9.56 -0.20 3.75
C GLY A 30 8.92 1.11 4.16
N PHE A 31 7.71 1.10 4.73
CA PHE A 31 7.08 2.33 5.20
C PHE A 31 7.78 2.88 6.43
N GLN A 32 7.83 4.20 6.51
CA GLN A 32 8.32 4.92 7.68
C GLN A 32 7.15 5.58 8.40
N VAL A 33 7.20 5.59 9.73
CA VAL A 33 6.20 6.27 10.54
C VAL A 33 6.62 7.73 10.70
N ARG A 34 5.78 8.65 10.23
CA ARG A 34 6.03 10.09 10.41
C ARG A 34 5.63 10.56 11.79
N PHE A 35 4.44 10.18 12.23
CA PHE A 35 3.95 10.48 13.57
C PHE A 35 2.86 9.50 13.96
N VAL A 36 2.56 9.47 15.26
CA VAL A 36 1.52 8.64 15.84
C VAL A 36 0.64 9.46 16.77
N ARG A 37 -0.56 8.97 17.01
CA ARG A 37 -1.45 9.43 18.08
C ARG A 37 -1.85 8.23 18.92
N THR A 38 -2.27 8.46 20.14
CA THR A 38 -2.57 7.37 21.07
C THR A 38 -4.04 7.20 21.39
N SER A 39 -4.88 8.17 21.08
CA SER A 39 -6.30 8.12 21.47
C SER A 39 -7.19 8.72 20.37
N PRO A 40 -7.67 7.89 19.42
CA PRO A 40 -7.39 6.46 19.24
C PRO A 40 -5.98 6.22 18.71
N PRO A 41 -5.46 4.98 18.80
CA PRO A 41 -4.18 4.64 18.18
C PRO A 41 -4.20 4.90 16.69
N PHE A 42 -3.23 5.68 16.22
CA PHE A 42 -3.17 6.18 14.84
C PHE A 42 -1.72 6.32 14.42
N ALA A 43 -1.44 6.07 13.15
CA ALA A 43 -0.12 6.32 12.57
C ALA A 43 -0.23 6.90 11.16
N TYR A 44 0.67 7.82 10.85
CA TYR A 44 0.84 8.39 9.53
C TYR A 44 2.12 7.80 8.91
N LEU A 45 2.00 7.15 7.76
CA LEU A 45 3.08 6.38 7.14
C LEU A 45 3.43 6.92 5.77
N THR A 46 4.72 6.81 5.42
CA THR A 46 5.21 7.20 4.08
C THR A 46 6.15 6.16 3.52
N LEU A 47 6.12 5.99 2.20
CA LEU A 47 7.09 5.22 1.43
C LEU A 47 7.31 5.95 0.11
N GLY A 48 8.47 6.62 -0.01
CA GLY A 48 8.67 7.56 -1.11
C GLY A 48 7.58 8.63 -1.09
N ASP A 49 6.88 8.81 -2.20
CA ASP A 49 5.77 9.76 -2.29
C ASP A 49 4.43 9.16 -1.86
N ALA A 50 4.37 7.86 -1.59
CA ALA A 50 3.16 7.22 -1.11
C ALA A 50 2.92 7.56 0.34
N GLN A 51 1.67 7.87 0.68
CA GLN A 51 1.27 8.21 2.05
C GLN A 51 -0.03 7.48 2.39
N ILE A 52 -0.08 6.91 3.58
CA ILE A 52 -1.30 6.29 4.11
C ILE A 52 -1.43 6.60 5.59
N MET A 53 -2.66 6.55 6.07
CA MET A 53 -2.96 6.66 7.49
C MET A 53 -3.56 5.34 7.98
N LEU A 54 -3.20 4.95 9.19
CA LEU A 54 -3.78 3.78 9.85
C LEU A 54 -4.42 4.26 11.16
N GLU A 55 -5.66 3.87 11.39
CA GLU A 55 -6.36 4.17 12.64
C GLU A 55 -6.95 2.89 13.20
N GLN A 56 -6.63 2.59 14.46
CA GLN A 56 -7.19 1.41 15.09
C GLN A 56 -8.71 1.55 15.22
N ALA A 57 -9.44 0.53 14.83
CA ALA A 57 -10.90 0.54 14.81
C ALA A 57 -11.46 0.85 16.21
N HIS A 58 -12.45 1.73 16.25
CA HIS A 58 -13.12 2.13 17.47
C HIS A 58 -14.57 2.54 17.17
N SER A 59 -15.38 2.75 18.22
CA SER A 59 -16.80 3.00 18.06
C SER A 59 -17.16 4.28 17.30
N GLU A 60 -16.25 5.25 17.24
CA GLU A 60 -16.47 6.54 16.56
C GLU A 60 -15.73 6.64 15.24
N GLY A 61 -15.18 5.53 14.74
CA GLY A 61 -14.47 5.51 13.45
C GLY A 61 -15.40 5.82 12.28
N TRP A 62 -14.83 6.40 11.24
CA TRP A 62 -15.60 6.78 10.05
C TRP A 62 -15.72 5.60 9.10
N VAL A 63 -16.57 4.64 9.45
CA VAL A 63 -16.87 3.50 8.59
C VAL A 63 -18.35 3.51 8.22
N VAL A 64 -18.65 3.16 6.98
CA VAL A 64 -20.02 3.26 6.44
C VAL A 64 -20.88 2.04 6.78
N ALA A 65 -20.24 0.96 7.27
CA ALA A 65 -20.91 -0.27 7.64
C ALA A 65 -19.97 -1.06 8.55
N PRO A 66 -20.46 -2.12 9.23
CA PRO A 66 -19.58 -2.96 10.05
C PRO A 66 -18.41 -3.52 9.23
N LEU A 67 -17.23 -3.52 9.84
CA LEU A 67 -16.03 -4.04 9.19
C LEU A 67 -16.07 -5.56 9.17
N GLU A 68 -15.81 -6.14 7.99
CA GLU A 68 -15.75 -7.59 7.79
C GLU A 68 -14.47 -7.95 7.04
N ARG A 69 -13.78 -8.98 7.51
CA ARG A 69 -12.58 -9.47 6.82
C ARG A 69 -12.93 -10.20 5.53
N PRO A 70 -12.12 -10.07 4.47
CA PRO A 70 -11.00 -9.14 4.32
C PRO A 70 -11.48 -7.70 4.19
N PHE A 71 -10.81 -6.77 4.87
CA PHE A 71 -11.17 -5.35 4.79
C PHE A 71 -10.85 -4.79 3.41
N GLY A 72 -11.57 -3.73 3.01
CA GLY A 72 -11.30 -3.03 1.77
C GLY A 72 -11.68 -3.79 0.51
N ARG A 73 -12.71 -4.60 0.56
CA ARG A 73 -13.20 -5.37 -0.58
C ARG A 73 -13.54 -4.44 -1.75
N GLY A 74 -12.95 -4.72 -2.91
CA GLY A 74 -13.20 -3.94 -4.12
C GLY A 74 -12.22 -2.79 -4.34
N ILE A 75 -11.24 -2.60 -3.45
CA ILE A 75 -10.18 -1.60 -3.63
C ILE A 75 -8.82 -2.27 -3.54
N ASN A 76 -7.87 -1.79 -4.32
CA ASN A 76 -6.47 -2.09 -4.10
C ASN A 76 -5.67 -0.79 -4.17
N LEU A 77 -4.55 -0.74 -3.44
CA LEU A 77 -3.71 0.43 -3.39
C LEU A 77 -2.41 0.14 -4.15
N GLN A 78 -2.13 0.95 -5.16
CA GLN A 78 -0.87 0.86 -5.90
C GLN A 78 0.19 1.66 -5.16
N ILE A 79 1.31 1.01 -4.87
CA ILE A 79 2.42 1.61 -4.13
C ILE A 79 3.68 1.37 -4.94
N GLU A 80 4.33 2.45 -5.40
CA GLU A 80 5.57 2.33 -6.16
C GLU A 80 6.73 2.00 -5.24
N VAL A 81 7.58 1.06 -5.66
CA VAL A 81 8.82 0.69 -4.99
C VAL A 81 9.95 0.60 -6.00
N ASP A 82 11.19 0.68 -5.52
CA ASP A 82 12.36 0.59 -6.40
C ASP A 82 12.59 -0.82 -6.91
N ASN A 83 12.28 -1.83 -6.09
CA ASN A 83 12.57 -3.22 -6.42
C ASN A 83 11.53 -4.14 -5.77
N VAL A 84 10.66 -4.71 -6.60
CA VAL A 84 9.59 -5.60 -6.14
C VAL A 84 10.14 -6.88 -5.52
N GLN A 85 11.29 -7.39 -5.99
CA GLN A 85 11.87 -8.62 -5.44
C GLN A 85 12.34 -8.41 -3.99
N SER A 86 12.84 -7.22 -3.67
CA SER A 86 13.20 -6.88 -2.29
C SER A 86 11.96 -6.86 -1.39
N THR A 87 10.86 -6.31 -1.88
CA THR A 87 9.57 -6.32 -1.17
C THR A 87 9.11 -7.76 -0.96
N ARG A 88 9.22 -8.61 -1.99
CA ARG A 88 8.85 -10.03 -1.92
C ARG A 88 9.68 -10.77 -0.85
N ALA A 89 10.98 -10.49 -0.79
CA ALA A 89 11.87 -11.09 0.20
C ALA A 89 11.50 -10.66 1.62
N ALA A 90 11.15 -9.38 1.80
CA ALA A 90 10.71 -8.86 3.09
C ALA A 90 9.43 -9.56 3.58
N LEU A 91 8.48 -9.80 2.68
CA LEU A 91 7.25 -10.54 3.01
C LEU A 91 7.55 -11.98 3.42
N THR A 92 8.49 -12.63 2.74
CA THR A 92 8.93 -13.97 3.11
C THR A 92 9.49 -14.01 4.53
N SER A 93 10.22 -12.96 4.93
CA SER A 93 10.79 -12.88 6.27
C SER A 93 9.72 -12.82 7.36
N LEU A 94 8.51 -12.36 7.02
CA LEU A 94 7.36 -12.37 7.93
C LEU A 94 6.56 -13.67 7.86
N GLY A 95 6.96 -14.61 7.02
CA GLY A 95 6.23 -15.86 6.81
C GLY A 95 4.91 -15.68 6.08
N LEU A 96 4.73 -14.58 5.36
CA LEU A 96 3.47 -14.26 4.69
C LEU A 96 3.45 -14.81 3.27
N GLN A 97 2.26 -15.29 2.87
CA GLN A 97 1.98 -15.65 1.50
C GLN A 97 1.53 -14.41 0.73
N VAL A 98 1.88 -14.35 -0.55
CA VAL A 98 1.44 -13.27 -1.42
C VAL A 98 0.12 -13.64 -2.11
N PHE A 99 -0.65 -12.63 -2.47
CA PHE A 99 -1.88 -12.82 -3.24
C PHE A 99 -1.56 -13.18 -4.69
N ARG A 100 -0.53 -12.53 -5.27
CA ARG A 100 -0.02 -12.84 -6.60
C ARG A 100 1.49 -12.58 -6.63
N GLU A 101 2.23 -13.58 -7.12
CA GLU A 101 3.68 -13.47 -7.28
C GLU A 101 4.05 -12.37 -8.29
N PRO A 102 5.27 -11.81 -8.21
CA PRO A 102 5.69 -10.77 -9.14
C PRO A 102 5.51 -11.18 -10.60
N SER A 103 4.87 -10.32 -11.37
CA SER A 103 4.68 -10.51 -12.81
C SER A 103 4.70 -9.18 -13.53
N ASP A 104 5.09 -9.21 -14.80
CA ASP A 104 5.20 -7.99 -15.62
C ASP A 104 3.91 -7.80 -16.41
N SER A 105 3.39 -6.57 -16.40
CA SER A 105 2.22 -6.17 -17.16
C SER A 105 2.53 -4.90 -17.92
N TRP A 106 1.98 -4.79 -19.13
CA TRP A 106 2.12 -3.61 -19.98
C TRP A 106 0.75 -3.04 -20.25
N TYR A 107 0.58 -1.76 -19.93
CA TYR A 107 -0.70 -1.06 -20.00
C TYR A 107 -0.64 0.02 -21.05
N GLN A 108 -1.63 0.05 -21.93
CA GLN A 108 -1.76 1.11 -22.93
C GLN A 108 -2.11 2.42 -22.22
N VAL A 109 -1.28 3.44 -22.41
CA VAL A 109 -1.47 4.78 -21.83
C VAL A 109 -1.82 5.81 -22.88
N SER A 110 -1.68 5.45 -24.18
CA SER A 110 -2.08 6.27 -25.32
C SER A 110 -2.20 5.37 -26.55
N GLY A 111 -2.58 5.95 -27.68
CA GLY A 111 -2.62 5.20 -28.95
C GLY A 111 -1.25 4.72 -29.44
N ALA A 112 -0.17 5.30 -28.93
CA ALA A 112 1.19 5.06 -29.42
C ALA A 112 2.09 4.31 -28.42
N TYR A 113 1.75 4.32 -27.12
CA TYR A 113 2.64 3.82 -26.08
C TYR A 113 1.92 2.99 -25.04
N GLU A 114 2.69 2.07 -24.46
CA GLU A 114 2.30 1.37 -23.24
C GLU A 114 3.41 1.50 -22.20
N GLU A 115 3.03 1.43 -20.94
CA GLU A 115 3.96 1.46 -19.80
C GLU A 115 3.92 0.13 -19.08
N GLY A 116 5.12 -0.32 -18.68
CA GLY A 116 5.29 -1.59 -17.98
C GLY A 116 5.42 -1.42 -16.50
N GLN A 117 4.88 -2.38 -15.79
CA GLN A 117 5.02 -2.47 -14.33
C GLN A 117 5.28 -3.92 -13.95
N ARG A 118 6.22 -4.11 -13.03
CA ARG A 118 6.36 -5.39 -12.33
C ARG A 118 5.53 -5.30 -11.07
N GLU A 119 4.56 -6.18 -10.93
CA GLU A 119 3.53 -6.08 -9.91
C GLU A 119 3.58 -7.27 -8.96
N LEU A 120 3.43 -6.97 -7.67
CA LEU A 120 3.35 -7.94 -6.58
C LEU A 120 2.12 -7.58 -5.76
N LEU A 121 1.20 -8.54 -5.57
CA LEU A 121 0.01 -8.31 -4.78
C LEU A 121 0.08 -9.08 -3.47
N VAL A 122 -0.26 -8.40 -2.38
CA VAL A 122 -0.29 -8.99 -1.04
C VAL A 122 -1.41 -8.34 -0.23
N GLN A 123 -1.99 -9.09 0.70
CA GLN A 123 -2.94 -8.52 1.65
C GLN A 123 -2.21 -8.15 2.94
N ASP A 124 -2.58 -7.01 3.50
CA ASP A 124 -2.06 -6.60 4.79
C ASP A 124 -2.72 -7.43 5.92
N PRO A 125 -2.37 -7.24 7.21
CA PRO A 125 -2.93 -8.05 8.29
C PRO A 125 -4.46 -8.05 8.39
N ASP A 126 -5.13 -7.01 7.91
CA ASP A 126 -6.60 -6.92 7.94
C ASP A 126 -7.24 -7.33 6.62
N GLY A 127 -6.45 -7.63 5.60
CA GLY A 127 -6.94 -8.09 4.32
C GLY A 127 -6.98 -7.03 3.22
N TYR A 128 -6.53 -5.79 3.48
CA TYR A 128 -6.44 -4.77 2.44
C TYR A 128 -5.47 -5.23 1.35
N LEU A 129 -5.89 -5.13 0.10
CA LEU A 129 -5.09 -5.57 -1.04
C LEU A 129 -4.13 -4.45 -1.47
N LEU A 130 -2.83 -4.75 -1.40
CA LEU A 130 -1.76 -3.84 -1.80
C LEU A 130 -1.13 -4.35 -3.09
N ARG A 131 -0.88 -3.43 -4.02
CA ARG A 131 -0.19 -3.72 -5.27
C ARG A 131 1.11 -2.93 -5.29
N PHE A 132 2.22 -3.61 -4.97
CA PHE A 132 3.54 -3.02 -5.06
C PHE A 132 4.01 -3.07 -6.50
N VAL A 133 4.45 -1.94 -7.04
CA VAL A 133 4.83 -1.86 -8.45
C VAL A 133 6.23 -1.27 -8.61
N GLN A 134 6.97 -1.87 -9.55
CA GLN A 134 8.26 -1.37 -10.00
C GLN A 134 8.10 -0.95 -11.46
N PRO A 135 8.31 0.33 -11.80
CA PRO A 135 8.20 0.77 -13.19
C PRO A 135 9.24 0.08 -14.08
N LEU A 136 8.81 -0.35 -15.25
CA LEU A 136 9.67 -1.01 -16.25
C LEU A 136 9.96 -0.10 -17.45
N GLY A 137 9.37 1.11 -17.47
CA GLY A 137 9.55 2.05 -18.55
C GLY A 137 8.43 2.01 -19.56
N ARG A 138 8.64 2.67 -20.68
CA ARG A 138 7.67 2.86 -21.74
C ARG A 138 8.17 2.23 -23.02
N ARG A 139 7.25 1.68 -23.81
CA ARG A 139 7.58 1.15 -25.14
C ARG A 139 6.50 1.52 -26.15
N SER A 140 6.90 1.58 -27.43
CA SER A 140 5.98 1.83 -28.53
C SER A 140 5.07 0.64 -28.75
N ILE A 141 3.83 0.93 -29.11
CA ILE A 141 2.90 -0.10 -29.58
C ILE A 141 3.15 -0.22 -31.08
N GLU A 142 3.67 -1.36 -31.51
CA GLU A 142 3.89 -1.66 -32.92
C GLU A 142 2.58 -2.15 -33.54
N ARG A 143 2.38 -1.72 -34.79
CA ARG A 143 1.20 -2.13 -35.58
C ARG A 143 1.64 -2.63 -36.93
#